data_4846aafe8aed0f74a26632306e5037d5
#
_entry.id   4846aafe8aed0f74a26632306e5037d5
#
_cell.length_a   1.000
_cell.length_b   1.000
_cell.length_c   1.000
_cell.angle_alpha   90.00
_cell.angle_beta   90.00
_cell.angle_gamma   90.00
#
_symmetry.space_group_name_H-M   'P 1'
#
loop_
_entity.id
_entity.type
_entity.pdbx_description
1 polymer ?
#
loop_
_entity_poly.entity_id
_entity_poly.type
_entity_poly.pdbx_seq_one_letter_code
_entity_poly.pdbx_strand_id
1 'polypeptide(L)'
;CLAVGRSITLPSTASGGAKAGAVVTGAYARIRKQFGLSVGRFEGVEEALARIGGKAYIISALSQATAAAVDRGDVPSVPSAIAKYHCTSMSRECIADMMDVIGGKGIILGPRNFAGRSWQASPVAITVEGANIMTRSLLIFGQGAILCHPWVLQEMKAAQDEDKARGLREFDRNLFGHIRFGLSNAVRSFWFGLTGARFGAAPGDDYTRRFFRKLDRYSANLALMADVSMMTL
;
A
#
# COMPACT_ATOMS: atom_id res chain seq x y z
N CYS A 1 2.71 20.42 -6.06
CA CYS A 1 1.29 20.21 -6.47
C CYS A 1 0.97 18.75 -6.73
N LEU A 2 1.69 18.04 -7.60
CA LEU A 2 1.33 16.67 -8.01
C LEU A 2 1.30 15.65 -6.84
N ALA A 3 2.23 15.75 -5.90
CA ALA A 3 2.30 14.86 -4.74
C ALA A 3 1.06 15.00 -3.83
N VAL A 4 0.62 16.23 -3.59
CA VAL A 4 -0.58 16.51 -2.76
C VAL A 4 -1.84 16.05 -3.49
N GLY A 5 -2.04 16.42 -4.75
CA GLY A 5 -3.20 15.96 -5.54
C GLY A 5 -3.30 14.44 -5.58
N ARG A 6 -2.18 13.76 -5.85
CA ARG A 6 -2.11 12.30 -5.87
C ARG A 6 -2.40 11.65 -4.51
N SER A 7 -2.11 12.34 -3.39
CA SER A 7 -2.42 11.85 -2.04
C SER A 7 -3.91 11.82 -1.74
N ILE A 8 -4.68 12.70 -2.37
CA ILE A 8 -6.09 12.95 -2.04
C ILE A 8 -7.01 12.41 -3.13
N THR A 9 -6.84 12.85 -4.39
CA THR A 9 -7.83 12.62 -5.46
C THR A 9 -8.05 11.15 -5.77
N LEU A 10 -7.00 10.43 -6.14
CA LEU A 10 -7.13 9.01 -6.52
C LEU A 10 -7.42 8.09 -5.34
N PRO A 11 -6.78 8.22 -4.15
CA PRO A 11 -7.17 7.44 -2.98
C PRO A 11 -8.60 7.68 -2.53
N SER A 12 -9.10 8.93 -2.56
CA SER A 12 -10.48 9.25 -2.19
C SER A 12 -11.49 8.69 -3.18
N THR A 13 -11.23 8.81 -4.49
CA THR A 13 -12.06 8.21 -5.54
C THR A 13 -12.10 6.69 -5.40
N ALA A 14 -10.95 6.04 -5.18
CA ALA A 14 -10.87 4.61 -4.94
C ALA A 14 -11.64 4.19 -3.67
N SER A 15 -11.53 4.98 -2.59
CA SER A 15 -12.25 4.74 -1.33
C SER A 15 -13.76 4.84 -1.52
N GLY A 16 -14.25 5.89 -2.18
CA GLY A 16 -15.68 6.06 -2.49
C GLY A 16 -16.20 4.92 -3.34
N GLY A 17 -15.49 4.57 -4.40
CA GLY A 17 -15.85 3.47 -5.31
C GLY A 17 -15.88 2.10 -4.60
N ALA A 18 -14.87 1.79 -3.78
CA ALA A 18 -14.82 0.53 -3.06
C ALA A 18 -15.91 0.40 -1.99
N LYS A 19 -16.22 1.49 -1.26
CA LYS A 19 -17.33 1.52 -0.29
C LYS A 19 -18.69 1.34 -0.98
N ALA A 20 -18.95 2.08 -2.04
CA ALA A 20 -20.15 1.94 -2.83
C ALA A 20 -20.28 0.51 -3.39
N GLY A 21 -19.18 -0.02 -3.92
CA GLY A 21 -19.08 -1.41 -4.40
C GLY A 21 -19.44 -2.43 -3.34
N ALA A 22 -18.89 -2.30 -2.13
CA ALA A 22 -19.19 -3.20 -1.01
C ALA A 22 -20.70 -3.20 -0.67
N VAL A 23 -21.30 -2.01 -0.60
CA VAL A 23 -22.74 -1.85 -0.30
C VAL A 23 -23.61 -2.45 -1.39
N VAL A 24 -23.40 -2.07 -2.66
CA VAL A 24 -24.30 -2.50 -3.75
C VAL A 24 -24.12 -3.99 -4.07
N THR A 25 -22.89 -4.52 -3.99
CA THR A 25 -22.64 -5.95 -4.23
C THR A 25 -23.18 -6.80 -3.10
N GLY A 26 -23.02 -6.36 -1.84
CA GLY A 26 -23.62 -7.01 -0.69
C GLY A 26 -25.15 -7.04 -0.74
N ALA A 27 -25.77 -5.93 -1.12
CA ALA A 27 -27.23 -5.87 -1.32
C ALA A 27 -27.68 -6.81 -2.45
N TYR A 28 -26.98 -6.81 -3.58
CA TYR A 28 -27.24 -7.75 -4.67
C TYR A 28 -27.15 -9.20 -4.21
N ALA A 29 -26.08 -9.57 -3.53
CA ALA A 29 -25.86 -10.94 -3.06
C ALA A 29 -26.92 -11.39 -2.05
N ARG A 30 -27.51 -10.46 -1.29
CA ARG A 30 -28.61 -10.74 -0.36
C ARG A 30 -29.95 -10.96 -1.07
N ILE A 31 -30.21 -10.21 -2.13
CA ILE A 31 -31.50 -10.24 -2.85
C ILE A 31 -31.51 -11.34 -3.90
N ARG A 32 -30.42 -11.54 -4.62
CA ARG A 32 -30.34 -12.55 -5.68
C ARG A 32 -30.41 -13.95 -5.08
N LYS A 33 -31.33 -14.78 -5.58
CA LYS A 33 -31.46 -16.18 -5.16
C LYS A 33 -31.13 -17.14 -6.28
N GLN A 34 -30.45 -18.22 -5.95
CA GLN A 34 -30.22 -19.40 -6.78
C GLN A 34 -30.31 -20.64 -5.87
N PHE A 35 -30.82 -21.74 -6.42
CA PHE A 35 -31.02 -22.99 -5.66
C PHE A 35 -31.80 -22.80 -4.35
N GLY A 36 -32.76 -21.86 -4.35
CA GLY A 36 -33.59 -21.55 -3.19
C GLY A 36 -32.95 -20.65 -2.12
N LEU A 37 -31.67 -20.30 -2.26
CA LEU A 37 -30.90 -19.51 -1.28
C LEU A 37 -30.43 -18.17 -1.88
N SER A 38 -30.20 -17.17 -1.03
CA SER A 38 -29.48 -15.97 -1.41
C SER A 38 -28.06 -16.34 -1.83
N VAL A 39 -27.59 -15.77 -2.97
CA VAL A 39 -26.24 -16.12 -3.48
C VAL A 39 -25.13 -15.76 -2.52
N GLY A 40 -25.31 -14.74 -1.68
CA GLY A 40 -24.36 -14.36 -0.64
C GLY A 40 -24.19 -15.37 0.50
N ARG A 41 -24.91 -16.48 0.49
CA ARG A 41 -24.77 -17.59 1.45
C ARG A 41 -23.90 -18.73 0.92
N PHE A 42 -23.41 -18.62 -0.30
CA PHE A 42 -22.45 -19.58 -0.84
C PHE A 42 -21.03 -19.14 -0.46
N GLU A 43 -20.23 -20.05 0.06
CA GLU A 43 -18.88 -19.77 0.56
C GLU A 43 -17.99 -19.05 -0.46
N GLY A 44 -18.02 -19.44 -1.73
CA GLY A 44 -17.27 -18.77 -2.78
C GLY A 44 -17.70 -17.31 -3.02
N VAL A 45 -18.98 -16.99 -2.80
CA VAL A 45 -19.49 -15.60 -2.88
C VAL A 45 -19.15 -14.83 -1.60
N GLU A 46 -19.23 -15.47 -0.43
CA GLU A 46 -18.83 -14.87 0.85
C GLU A 46 -17.35 -14.48 0.82
N GLU A 47 -16.49 -15.32 0.25
CA GLU A 47 -15.07 -15.02 0.08
C GLU A 47 -14.85 -13.75 -0.77
N ALA A 48 -15.51 -13.63 -1.91
CA ALA A 48 -15.43 -12.44 -2.76
C ALA A 48 -15.93 -11.18 -2.02
N LEU A 49 -17.07 -11.27 -1.32
CA LEU A 49 -17.62 -10.19 -0.51
C LEU A 49 -16.67 -9.78 0.62
N ALA A 50 -16.01 -10.74 1.27
CA ALA A 50 -15.03 -10.49 2.32
C ALA A 50 -13.80 -9.75 1.75
N ARG A 51 -13.32 -10.12 0.56
CA ARG A 51 -12.23 -9.40 -0.13
C ARG A 51 -12.62 -7.97 -0.46
N ILE A 52 -13.83 -7.75 -0.99
CA ILE A 52 -14.34 -6.40 -1.30
C ILE A 52 -14.40 -5.56 -0.03
N GLY A 53 -15.02 -6.07 1.04
CA GLY A 53 -15.15 -5.36 2.32
C GLY A 53 -13.80 -5.05 2.97
N GLY A 54 -12.89 -6.03 3.02
CA GLY A 54 -11.56 -5.86 3.57
C GLY A 54 -10.73 -4.83 2.81
N LYS A 55 -10.73 -4.89 1.47
CA LYS A 55 -10.03 -3.90 0.63
C LYS A 55 -10.64 -2.51 0.76
N ALA A 56 -11.98 -2.39 0.80
CA ALA A 56 -12.64 -1.10 1.01
C ALA A 56 -12.23 -0.46 2.34
N TYR A 57 -12.08 -1.24 3.39
CA TYR A 57 -11.56 -0.78 4.68
C TYR A 57 -10.12 -0.28 4.58
N ILE A 58 -9.22 -1.07 3.99
CA ILE A 58 -7.80 -0.72 3.83
C ILE A 58 -7.65 0.56 2.98
N ILE A 59 -8.33 0.63 1.84
CA ILE A 59 -8.32 1.81 0.96
C ILE A 59 -8.80 3.05 1.72
N SER A 60 -9.87 2.92 2.49
CA SER A 60 -10.41 4.03 3.28
C SER A 60 -9.43 4.52 4.34
N ALA A 61 -8.80 3.59 5.08
CA ALA A 61 -7.81 3.92 6.10
C ALA A 61 -6.59 4.62 5.50
N LEU A 62 -6.07 4.12 4.38
CA LEU A 62 -4.92 4.71 3.69
C LEU A 62 -5.24 6.09 3.11
N SER A 63 -6.42 6.26 2.52
CA SER A 63 -6.89 7.57 2.02
C SER A 63 -7.00 8.60 3.15
N GLN A 64 -7.55 8.21 4.30
CA GLN A 64 -7.66 9.10 5.45
C GLN A 64 -6.28 9.44 6.04
N ALA A 65 -5.37 8.47 6.13
CA ALA A 65 -4.03 8.70 6.66
C ALA A 65 -3.24 9.71 5.80
N THR A 66 -3.34 9.60 4.46
CA THR A 66 -2.67 10.54 3.55
C THR A 66 -3.32 11.92 3.56
N ALA A 67 -4.64 12.03 3.64
CA ALA A 67 -5.33 13.29 3.79
C ALA A 67 -4.95 13.99 5.09
N ALA A 68 -4.95 13.27 6.22
CA ALA A 68 -4.54 13.82 7.51
C ALA A 68 -3.07 14.29 7.54
N ALA A 69 -2.17 13.65 6.78
CA ALA A 69 -0.80 14.13 6.63
C ALA A 69 -0.77 15.49 5.91
N VAL A 70 -1.53 15.63 4.83
CA VAL A 70 -1.64 16.91 4.10
C VAL A 70 -2.26 18.01 4.96
N ASP A 71 -3.29 17.70 5.74
CA ASP A 71 -3.93 18.65 6.67
C ASP A 71 -2.96 19.18 7.74
N ARG A 72 -1.95 18.39 8.12
CA ARG A 72 -0.87 18.84 9.02
C ARG A 72 0.22 19.68 8.31
N GLY A 73 0.09 19.91 7.02
CA GLY A 73 1.08 20.63 6.21
C GLY A 73 2.20 19.78 5.64
N ASP A 74 2.14 18.46 5.79
CA ASP A 74 3.13 17.55 5.20
C ASP A 74 3.02 17.53 3.67
N VAL A 75 4.17 17.33 2.99
CA VAL A 75 4.22 17.09 1.54
C VAL A 75 4.65 15.63 1.30
N PRO A 76 3.72 14.67 1.41
CA PRO A 76 4.04 13.25 1.43
C PRO A 76 4.36 12.71 0.03
N SER A 77 5.58 12.92 -0.48
CA SER A 77 5.98 12.48 -1.83
C SER A 77 5.93 10.97 -1.99
N VAL A 78 6.61 10.22 -1.13
CA VAL A 78 6.64 8.74 -1.16
C VAL A 78 5.33 8.14 -0.63
N PRO A 79 4.78 8.55 0.53
CA PRO A 79 3.47 8.06 0.99
C PRO A 79 2.35 8.30 -0.03
N SER A 80 2.35 9.41 -0.77
CA SER A 80 1.37 9.66 -1.84
C SER A 80 1.47 8.65 -2.97
N ALA A 81 2.68 8.24 -3.32
CA ALA A 81 2.91 7.23 -4.34
C ALA A 81 2.44 5.84 -3.86
N ILE A 82 2.70 5.49 -2.61
CA ILE A 82 2.21 4.26 -1.96
C ILE A 82 0.67 4.24 -1.95
N ALA A 83 0.06 5.33 -1.50
CA ALA A 83 -1.39 5.45 -1.44
C ALA A 83 -2.03 5.33 -2.82
N LYS A 84 -1.53 6.07 -3.81
CA LYS A 84 -2.01 6.01 -5.19
C LYS A 84 -1.91 4.59 -5.75
N TYR A 85 -0.75 3.95 -5.64
CA TYR A 85 -0.51 2.63 -6.16
C TYR A 85 -1.46 1.59 -5.54
N HIS A 86 -1.49 1.51 -4.21
CA HIS A 86 -2.27 0.48 -3.53
C HIS A 86 -3.77 0.74 -3.60
N CYS A 87 -4.25 1.98 -3.43
CA CYS A 87 -5.68 2.29 -3.50
C CYS A 87 -6.25 2.00 -4.88
N THR A 88 -5.56 2.40 -5.95
CA THR A 88 -6.06 2.16 -7.31
C THR A 88 -5.98 0.69 -7.72
N SER A 89 -4.92 -0.03 -7.33
CA SER A 89 -4.79 -1.47 -7.60
C SER A 89 -5.86 -2.28 -6.86
N MET A 90 -6.02 -2.05 -5.55
CA MET A 90 -7.05 -2.73 -4.76
C MET A 90 -8.46 -2.37 -5.21
N SER A 91 -8.72 -1.12 -5.63
CA SER A 91 -10.02 -0.71 -6.17
C SER A 91 -10.34 -1.49 -7.46
N ARG A 92 -9.36 -1.67 -8.35
CA ARG A 92 -9.55 -2.49 -9.57
C ARG A 92 -9.84 -3.95 -9.23
N GLU A 93 -9.17 -4.51 -8.23
CA GLU A 93 -9.45 -5.86 -7.75
C GLU A 93 -10.85 -5.98 -7.13
N CYS A 94 -11.30 -4.97 -6.36
CA CYS A 94 -12.68 -4.92 -5.86
C CYS A 94 -13.69 -4.95 -7.01
N ILE A 95 -13.46 -4.19 -8.07
CA ILE A 95 -14.35 -4.16 -9.24
C ILE A 95 -14.38 -5.53 -9.93
N ALA A 96 -13.24 -6.24 -10.01
CA ALA A 96 -13.19 -7.60 -10.53
C ALA A 96 -14.05 -8.56 -9.68
N ASP A 97 -13.84 -8.56 -8.36
CA ASP A 97 -14.65 -9.35 -7.43
C ASP A 97 -16.15 -9.01 -7.54
N MET A 98 -16.52 -7.73 -7.75
CA MET A 98 -17.89 -7.30 -8.00
C MET A 98 -18.46 -7.91 -9.28
N MET A 99 -17.67 -7.90 -10.38
CA MET A 99 -18.09 -8.50 -11.66
C MET A 99 -18.37 -10.00 -11.48
N ASP A 100 -17.51 -10.71 -10.73
CA ASP A 100 -17.68 -12.13 -10.46
C ASP A 100 -18.96 -12.42 -9.66
N VAL A 101 -19.25 -11.64 -8.62
CA VAL A 101 -20.45 -11.80 -7.79
C VAL A 101 -21.73 -11.54 -8.58
N ILE A 102 -21.76 -10.53 -9.45
CA ILE A 102 -22.96 -10.22 -10.26
C ILE A 102 -23.10 -11.14 -11.48
N GLY A 103 -22.02 -11.82 -11.87
CA GLY A 103 -22.01 -12.79 -12.96
C GLY A 103 -22.41 -12.20 -14.32
N GLY A 104 -23.20 -12.92 -15.10
CA GLY A 104 -23.59 -12.51 -16.46
C GLY A 104 -24.22 -11.10 -16.57
N LYS A 105 -24.83 -10.60 -15.51
CA LYS A 105 -25.34 -9.21 -15.49
C LYS A 105 -24.24 -8.17 -15.50
N GLY A 106 -23.02 -8.52 -15.08
CA GLY A 106 -21.84 -7.66 -15.16
C GLY A 106 -21.35 -7.47 -16.60
N ILE A 107 -21.64 -8.41 -17.47
CA ILE A 107 -21.24 -8.37 -18.90
C ILE A 107 -22.23 -7.55 -19.73
N ILE A 108 -23.53 -7.66 -19.44
CA ILE A 108 -24.59 -6.97 -20.18
C ILE A 108 -24.59 -5.51 -19.79
N LEU A 109 -24.11 -4.63 -20.66
CA LEU A 109 -24.12 -3.18 -20.44
C LEU A 109 -25.55 -2.65 -20.52
N GLY A 110 -26.02 -2.11 -19.41
CA GLY A 110 -27.36 -1.55 -19.31
C GLY A 110 -27.58 -0.87 -17.95
N PRO A 111 -28.77 -0.30 -17.69
CA PRO A 111 -29.02 0.49 -16.49
C PRO A 111 -28.96 -0.31 -15.19
N ARG A 112 -29.02 -1.63 -15.27
CA ARG A 112 -28.90 -2.53 -14.11
C ARG A 112 -27.51 -3.06 -13.86
N ASN A 113 -26.53 -2.75 -14.72
CA ASN A 113 -25.13 -3.11 -14.53
C ASN A 113 -24.41 -1.97 -13.81
N PHE A 114 -24.17 -2.12 -12.53
CA PHE A 114 -23.49 -1.13 -11.69
C PHE A 114 -21.95 -1.28 -11.66
N ALA A 115 -21.39 -2.36 -12.22
CA ALA A 115 -19.95 -2.63 -12.18
C ALA A 115 -19.27 -2.50 -13.54
N GLY A 116 -19.93 -2.82 -14.65
CA GLY A 116 -19.29 -2.92 -15.97
C GLY A 116 -18.64 -1.62 -16.45
N ARG A 117 -19.26 -0.46 -16.22
CA ARG A 117 -18.65 0.85 -16.56
C ARG A 117 -17.46 1.16 -15.70
N SER A 118 -17.52 0.83 -14.42
CA SER A 118 -16.39 0.98 -13.49
C SER A 118 -15.22 0.06 -13.89
N TRP A 119 -15.53 -1.15 -14.35
CA TRP A 119 -14.53 -2.07 -14.89
C TRP A 119 -13.81 -1.47 -16.11
N GLN A 120 -14.57 -0.95 -17.08
CA GLN A 120 -14.00 -0.32 -18.27
C GLN A 120 -13.17 0.92 -17.96
N ALA A 121 -13.59 1.71 -16.97
CA ALA A 121 -12.89 2.93 -16.56
C ALA A 121 -11.69 2.69 -15.62
N SER A 122 -11.61 1.55 -14.95
CA SER A 122 -10.59 1.28 -13.92
C SER A 122 -9.14 1.47 -14.39
N PRO A 123 -8.75 1.18 -15.67
CA PRO A 123 -7.39 1.42 -16.14
C PRO A 123 -6.95 2.88 -16.10
N VAL A 124 -7.88 3.83 -16.16
CA VAL A 124 -7.56 5.26 -16.07
C VAL A 124 -6.83 5.57 -14.77
N ALA A 125 -7.35 5.11 -13.64
CA ALA A 125 -6.72 5.33 -12.33
C ALA A 125 -5.33 4.64 -12.21
N ILE A 126 -5.09 3.59 -12.97
CA ILE A 126 -3.79 2.89 -13.00
C ILE A 126 -2.75 3.70 -13.78
N THR A 127 -3.18 4.46 -14.82
CA THR A 127 -2.27 5.15 -15.74
C THR A 127 -2.03 6.62 -15.41
N VAL A 128 -3.03 7.33 -14.90
CA VAL A 128 -2.90 8.77 -14.60
C VAL A 128 -2.06 9.05 -13.35
N GLU A 129 -1.56 10.26 -13.22
CA GLU A 129 -0.75 10.75 -12.08
C GLU A 129 0.46 9.85 -11.76
N GLY A 130 1.08 9.32 -12.79
CA GLY A 130 2.17 8.36 -12.73
C GLY A 130 1.65 6.91 -12.80
N ALA A 131 1.97 6.25 -13.91
CA ALA A 131 1.55 4.86 -14.13
C ALA A 131 2.03 3.96 -12.98
N ASN A 132 1.16 3.04 -12.53
CA ASN A 132 1.46 2.19 -11.36
C ASN A 132 2.76 1.38 -11.54
N ILE A 133 3.07 0.94 -12.77
CA ILE A 133 4.32 0.23 -13.07
C ILE A 133 5.54 1.09 -12.69
N MET A 134 5.54 2.36 -13.12
CA MET A 134 6.62 3.29 -12.81
C MET A 134 6.58 3.70 -11.33
N THR A 135 5.41 3.99 -10.78
CA THR A 135 5.24 4.40 -9.39
C THR A 135 5.80 3.36 -8.42
N ARG A 136 5.52 2.08 -8.65
CA ARG A 136 6.02 1.00 -7.82
C ARG A 136 7.55 0.92 -7.82
N SER A 137 8.16 0.97 -8.98
CA SER A 137 9.61 0.72 -9.12
C SER A 137 10.43 1.98 -8.86
N LEU A 138 10.06 3.11 -9.47
CA LEU A 138 10.85 4.33 -9.42
C LEU A 138 10.51 5.20 -8.20
N LEU A 139 9.23 5.45 -7.93
CA LEU A 139 8.85 6.39 -6.87
C LEU A 139 8.86 5.73 -5.47
N ILE A 140 8.30 4.53 -5.34
CA ILE A 140 8.22 3.87 -4.03
C ILE A 140 9.58 3.28 -3.68
N PHE A 141 10.14 2.45 -4.54
CA PHE A 141 11.41 1.78 -4.25
C PHE A 141 12.60 2.73 -4.45
N GLY A 142 12.83 3.26 -5.66
CA GLY A 142 14.02 4.05 -5.96
C GLY A 142 14.10 5.34 -5.14
N GLN A 143 13.10 6.21 -5.23
CA GLN A 143 13.08 7.46 -4.46
C GLN A 143 12.81 7.21 -2.97
N GLY A 144 11.98 6.23 -2.62
CA GLY A 144 11.71 5.86 -1.24
C GLY A 144 12.96 5.37 -0.52
N ALA A 145 13.76 4.52 -1.14
CA ALA A 145 15.01 4.04 -0.58
C ALA A 145 15.97 5.21 -0.28
N ILE A 146 16.11 6.15 -1.22
CA ILE A 146 17.01 7.30 -1.03
C ILE A 146 16.48 8.27 0.03
N LEU A 147 15.19 8.65 -0.05
CA LEU A 147 14.62 9.72 0.79
C LEU A 147 14.25 9.27 2.20
N CYS A 148 13.87 8.01 2.36
CA CYS A 148 13.40 7.47 3.64
C CYS A 148 14.49 6.70 4.40
N HIS A 149 15.59 6.34 3.74
CA HIS A 149 16.71 5.71 4.41
C HIS A 149 17.47 6.73 5.29
N PRO A 150 17.80 6.40 6.55
CA PRO A 150 18.39 7.38 7.47
C PRO A 150 19.79 7.88 7.05
N TRP A 151 20.52 7.14 6.24
CA TRP A 151 21.92 7.42 5.91
C TRP A 151 22.18 7.75 4.44
N VAL A 152 21.52 7.08 3.49
CA VAL A 152 21.84 7.17 2.05
C VAL A 152 21.80 8.61 1.51
N LEU A 153 20.80 9.39 1.84
CA LEU A 153 20.73 10.78 1.40
C LEU A 153 21.86 11.64 1.99
N GLN A 154 22.28 11.34 3.22
CA GLN A 154 23.37 12.05 3.88
C GLN A 154 24.73 11.69 3.26
N GLU A 155 24.94 10.42 2.92
CA GLU A 155 26.12 9.96 2.20
C GLU A 155 26.23 10.62 0.82
N MET A 156 25.13 10.68 0.08
CA MET A 156 25.08 11.35 -1.23
C MET A 156 25.41 12.84 -1.13
N LYS A 157 24.88 13.54 -0.12
CA LYS A 157 25.18 14.96 0.12
C LYS A 157 26.63 15.17 0.49
N ALA A 158 27.16 14.33 1.37
CA ALA A 158 28.57 14.40 1.77
C ALA A 158 29.55 14.14 0.61
N ALA A 159 29.20 13.20 -0.29
CA ALA A 159 29.99 12.94 -1.49
C ALA A 159 30.01 14.10 -2.50
N GLN A 160 28.96 14.92 -2.52
CA GLN A 160 28.81 16.09 -3.39
C GLN A 160 29.29 17.40 -2.73
N ASP A 161 29.80 17.37 -1.50
CA ASP A 161 30.25 18.57 -0.80
C ASP A 161 31.42 19.25 -1.52
N GLU A 162 31.34 20.56 -1.69
CA GLU A 162 32.40 21.36 -2.30
C GLU A 162 33.68 21.37 -1.45
N ASP A 163 33.54 21.40 -0.11
CA ASP A 163 34.65 21.21 0.84
C ASP A 163 34.95 19.71 1.01
N LYS A 164 35.93 19.23 0.26
CA LYS A 164 36.32 17.81 0.25
C LYS A 164 36.76 17.27 1.62
N ALA A 165 37.35 18.09 2.48
CA ALA A 165 37.77 17.66 3.80
C ALA A 165 36.59 17.51 4.77
N ARG A 166 35.60 18.40 4.66
CA ARG A 166 34.29 18.28 5.37
C ARG A 166 33.51 17.10 4.85
N GLY A 167 33.35 17.02 3.51
CA GLY A 167 32.62 15.95 2.85
C GLY A 167 33.12 14.56 3.22
N LEU A 168 34.45 14.35 3.26
CA LEU A 168 35.03 13.07 3.65
C LEU A 168 34.70 12.71 5.11
N ARG A 169 34.84 13.63 6.05
CA ARG A 169 34.50 13.37 7.46
C ARG A 169 33.04 13.04 7.67
N GLU A 170 32.17 13.76 6.96
CA GLU A 170 30.72 13.50 7.04
C GLU A 170 30.34 12.19 6.36
N PHE A 171 30.96 11.88 5.23
CA PHE A 171 30.76 10.61 4.55
C PHE A 171 31.14 9.43 5.43
N ASP A 172 32.34 9.44 6.03
CA ASP A 172 32.80 8.38 6.93
C ASP A 172 31.84 8.18 8.11
N ARG A 173 31.39 9.29 8.74
CA ARG A 173 30.44 9.21 9.86
C ARG A 173 29.13 8.56 9.43
N ASN A 174 28.58 8.95 8.27
CA ASN A 174 27.34 8.41 7.75
C ASN A 174 27.50 6.96 7.31
N LEU A 175 28.60 6.60 6.67
CA LEU A 175 28.91 5.23 6.26
C LEU A 175 29.00 4.27 7.45
N PHE A 176 29.68 4.64 8.53
CA PHE A 176 29.72 3.81 9.75
C PHE A 176 28.33 3.72 10.41
N GLY A 177 27.53 4.79 10.36
CA GLY A 177 26.13 4.78 10.79
C GLY A 177 25.28 3.82 9.96
N HIS A 178 25.44 3.82 8.65
CA HIS A 178 24.76 2.93 7.71
C HIS A 178 25.13 1.46 7.95
N ILE A 179 26.42 1.15 8.07
CA ILE A 179 26.90 -0.21 8.38
C ILE A 179 26.28 -0.71 9.70
N ARG A 180 26.27 0.12 10.74
CA ARG A 180 25.66 -0.23 12.02
C ARG A 180 24.14 -0.45 11.87
N PHE A 181 23.46 0.35 11.07
CA PHE A 181 22.03 0.22 10.80
C PHE A 181 21.74 -1.09 10.06
N GLY A 182 22.46 -1.41 8.99
CA GLY A 182 22.31 -2.66 8.25
C GLY A 182 22.57 -3.88 9.13
N LEU A 183 23.62 -3.87 9.94
CA LEU A 183 23.92 -4.96 10.90
C LEU A 183 22.78 -5.11 11.93
N SER A 184 22.28 -4.00 12.47
CA SER A 184 21.14 -4.01 13.40
C SER A 184 19.89 -4.63 12.76
N ASN A 185 19.59 -4.27 11.49
CA ASN A 185 18.47 -4.83 10.77
C ASN A 185 18.66 -6.32 10.46
N ALA A 186 19.88 -6.76 10.16
CA ALA A 186 20.19 -8.17 9.97
C ALA A 186 19.93 -8.99 11.25
N VAL A 187 20.42 -8.50 12.39
CA VAL A 187 20.21 -9.14 13.71
C VAL A 187 18.71 -9.14 14.07
N ARG A 188 18.01 -8.02 13.89
CA ARG A 188 16.57 -7.94 14.15
C ARG A 188 15.76 -8.86 13.25
N SER A 189 16.07 -8.89 11.95
CA SER A 189 15.42 -9.76 10.96
C SER A 189 15.57 -11.24 11.34
N PHE A 190 16.80 -11.65 11.69
CA PHE A 190 17.11 -12.99 12.15
C PHE A 190 16.36 -13.33 13.45
N TRP A 191 16.44 -12.46 14.46
CA TRP A 191 15.80 -12.65 15.76
C TRP A 191 14.29 -12.72 15.66
N PHE A 192 13.67 -11.81 14.93
CA PHE A 192 12.22 -11.81 14.70
C PHE A 192 11.77 -12.99 13.82
N GLY A 193 12.63 -13.46 12.92
CA GLY A 193 12.41 -14.68 12.16
C GLY A 193 12.32 -15.91 13.07
N LEU A 194 13.29 -16.04 13.97
CA LEU A 194 13.41 -17.18 14.90
C LEU A 194 12.31 -17.17 15.98
N THR A 195 12.01 -16.00 16.54
CA THR A 195 11.07 -15.87 17.68
C THR A 195 9.62 -15.56 17.27
N GLY A 196 9.35 -15.36 15.96
CA GLY A 196 8.06 -14.86 15.47
C GLY A 196 7.72 -13.48 16.00
N ALA A 197 8.75 -12.66 16.28
CA ALA A 197 8.67 -11.32 16.88
C ALA A 197 7.90 -11.28 18.23
N ARG A 198 7.95 -12.36 19.01
CA ARG A 198 7.26 -12.45 20.32
C ARG A 198 7.71 -11.40 21.32
N PHE A 199 8.94 -10.90 21.19
CA PHE A 199 9.56 -9.92 22.08
C PHE A 199 9.55 -8.50 21.48
N GLY A 200 8.90 -8.31 20.33
CA GLY A 200 8.71 -6.99 19.73
C GLY A 200 7.64 -6.17 20.46
N ALA A 201 7.69 -4.85 20.31
CA ALA A 201 6.65 -3.96 20.78
C ALA A 201 5.35 -4.23 20.00
N ALA A 202 4.35 -4.80 20.66
CA ALA A 202 3.08 -5.10 20.03
C ALA A 202 1.96 -4.44 20.83
N PRO A 203 1.62 -3.17 20.51
CA PRO A 203 0.47 -2.49 21.13
C PRO A 203 -0.82 -3.18 20.69
N GLY A 204 -1.87 -3.01 21.49
CA GLY A 204 -3.19 -3.54 21.17
C GLY A 204 -3.59 -4.76 22.02
N ASP A 205 -4.77 -5.27 21.72
CA ASP A 205 -5.34 -6.45 22.36
C ASP A 205 -4.72 -7.76 21.84
N ASP A 206 -5.07 -8.89 22.43
CA ASP A 206 -4.51 -10.19 22.06
C ASP A 206 -4.79 -10.58 20.59
N TYR A 207 -5.91 -10.12 20.04
CA TYR A 207 -6.27 -10.38 18.65
C TYR A 207 -5.40 -9.59 17.68
N THR A 208 -5.20 -8.30 17.93
CA THR A 208 -4.41 -7.41 17.04
C THR A 208 -2.91 -7.57 17.23
N ARG A 209 -2.44 -7.94 18.44
CA ARG A 209 -1.02 -8.13 18.77
C ARG A 209 -0.27 -9.02 17.79
N ARG A 210 -0.90 -10.09 17.29
CA ARG A 210 -0.31 -10.99 16.30
C ARG A 210 0.02 -10.29 14.97
N PHE A 211 -0.78 -9.31 14.58
CA PHE A 211 -0.55 -8.54 13.35
C PHE A 211 0.58 -7.54 13.53
N PHE A 212 0.67 -6.87 14.67
CA PHE A 212 1.80 -6.00 14.99
C PHE A 212 3.13 -6.77 15.00
N ARG A 213 3.17 -7.97 15.56
CA ARG A 213 4.36 -8.84 15.49
C ARG A 213 4.77 -9.19 14.06
N LYS A 214 3.79 -9.49 13.19
CA LYS A 214 4.08 -9.70 11.76
C LYS A 214 4.61 -8.44 11.10
N LEU A 215 4.03 -7.29 11.42
CA LEU A 215 4.46 -5.99 10.88
C LEU A 215 5.91 -5.69 11.29
N ASP A 216 6.28 -5.88 12.55
CA ASP A 216 7.66 -5.72 13.03
C ASP A 216 8.64 -6.62 12.28
N ARG A 217 8.28 -7.89 12.09
CA ARG A 217 9.09 -8.83 11.33
C ARG A 217 9.27 -8.40 9.88
N TYR A 218 8.18 -8.05 9.20
CA TYR A 218 8.25 -7.63 7.80
C TYR A 218 8.98 -6.30 7.64
N SER A 219 8.84 -5.37 8.57
CA SER A 219 9.56 -4.10 8.58
C SER A 219 11.08 -4.32 8.67
N ALA A 220 11.54 -5.19 9.58
CA ALA A 220 12.96 -5.53 9.71
C ALA A 220 13.50 -6.21 8.45
N ASN A 221 12.74 -7.15 7.88
CA ASN A 221 13.12 -7.83 6.64
C ASN A 221 13.19 -6.85 5.46
N LEU A 222 12.22 -5.95 5.33
CA LEU A 222 12.20 -4.95 4.25
C LEU A 222 13.38 -4.00 4.33
N ALA A 223 13.71 -3.52 5.54
CA ALA A 223 14.87 -2.65 5.76
C ALA A 223 16.17 -3.35 5.34
N LEU A 224 16.37 -4.60 5.78
CA LEU A 224 17.54 -5.39 5.39
C LEU A 224 17.61 -5.63 3.88
N MET A 225 16.48 -5.97 3.24
CA MET A 225 16.43 -6.17 1.79
C MET A 225 16.72 -4.89 1.01
N ALA A 226 16.26 -3.74 1.52
CA ALA A 226 16.53 -2.44 0.90
C ALA A 226 18.05 -2.15 0.95
N ASP A 227 18.69 -2.34 2.12
CA ASP A 227 20.15 -2.15 2.29
C ASP A 227 20.96 -3.05 1.34
N VAL A 228 20.63 -4.35 1.31
CA VAL A 228 21.31 -5.31 0.42
C VAL A 228 21.11 -4.93 -1.06
N SER A 229 19.90 -4.53 -1.45
CA SER A 229 19.61 -4.14 -2.84
C SER A 229 20.37 -2.88 -3.26
N MET A 230 20.56 -1.91 -2.35
CA MET A 230 21.35 -0.69 -2.63
C MET A 230 22.85 -0.97 -2.74
N MET A 231 23.37 -1.97 -2.03
CA MET A 231 24.77 -2.38 -2.13
C MET A 231 25.11 -3.17 -3.40
N THR A 232 24.10 -3.69 -4.10
CA THR A 232 24.28 -4.56 -5.29
C THR A 232 23.96 -3.85 -6.61
N LEU A 233 23.52 -2.61 -6.56
CA LEU A 233 23.25 -1.73 -7.72
C LEU A 233 24.44 -0.77 -7.95
#